data_95afc4868dc9d273e83c38cb4ade6014
#
_entry.id   95afc4868dc9d273e83c38cb4ade6014
#
_cell.length_a   1.000
_cell.length_b   1.000
_cell.length_c   1.000
_cell.angle_alpha   90.00
_cell.angle_beta   90.00
_cell.angle_gamma   90.00
#
_symmetry.space_group_name_H-M   'P 1'
#
loop_
_entity.id
_entity.type
_entity.pdbx_description
1 polymer ?
#
loop_
_entity_poly.entity_id
_entity_poly.type
_entity_poly.pdbx_seq_one_letter_code
_entity_poly.pdbx_strand_id
1 'polypeptide(L)'
;MLKTQKPQFNYLQSEIKTSAKWWTIFGISIGVFIFSLDVYIVNLALPVMVESLHTTFATSQWIVLSYLLAISIFVLSASKLGDMWSKKKLYIIGMIVFTISSLLCGFAPNIGFLIAFRAIQGLGAAFISGLGTAMIVEAFPVEERGLSLGIRAGVFGLGMMLGPTIGGILISIGDWPLIFFINVPIGILGILIVAYFVPPSIVTGEKQPLDIIGTIVLTFMLTCFILGITLLEGQNYDLSTILTLLFLSIISLSCLVFIEMRTLNPILDWKIFKSLDLSLGLGLRFIGNFVIAGAIFILPFFFKLVTQYPTNKAGFLLAIPPIVIVLSAPIAGMLSDRFGPRIISLIGLVLMAIGCCLISTFNAELTIVNYMIAIIPYGLGIGMFQSPNNSAIMGAAPQDSLGIASGLLSLSRILGQTISVPLVGAIFSFVTLNNSQLTTNIDVTNAPIASLVIGTQITFRFITILLVISIVFAIYLWWLEQKRVSMEKLISD
;
A
#
# COMPACT_ATOMS: atom_id res chain seq x y z
N MET A 1 62.08 7.20 2.42
CA MET A 1 61.32 5.98 2.12
C MET A 1 60.01 5.91 2.98
N LEU A 2 58.94 6.58 2.58
CA LEU A 2 57.59 6.46 3.23
C LEU A 2 56.55 7.18 2.35
N LYS A 3 56.34 6.76 1.09
CA LYS A 3 55.34 7.38 0.18
C LYS A 3 54.59 6.39 -0.73
N THR A 4 54.48 5.09 -0.38
CA THR A 4 53.88 4.10 -1.29
C THR A 4 52.77 3.23 -0.66
N GLN A 5 52.18 3.62 0.46
CA GLN A 5 51.10 2.83 1.06
C GLN A 5 49.68 3.46 0.98
N LYS A 6 49.52 4.68 0.43
CA LYS A 6 48.19 5.33 0.31
C LYS A 6 47.23 4.73 -0.73
N PRO A 7 47.67 4.20 -1.91
CA PRO A 7 46.69 3.70 -2.89
C PRO A 7 45.98 2.41 -2.47
N GLN A 8 46.66 1.47 -1.82
CA GLN A 8 46.08 0.19 -1.41
C GLN A 8 45.02 0.35 -0.28
N PHE A 9 45.27 1.27 0.65
CA PHE A 9 44.30 1.54 1.75
C PHE A 9 43.02 2.20 1.22
N ASN A 10 43.14 3.09 0.24
CA ASN A 10 41.96 3.70 -0.43
C ASN A 10 41.20 2.70 -1.29
N TYR A 11 41.87 1.75 -1.92
CA TYR A 11 41.28 0.69 -2.72
C TYR A 11 40.47 -0.28 -1.82
N LEU A 12 41.04 -0.74 -0.73
CA LEU A 12 40.37 -1.59 0.25
C LEU A 12 39.18 -0.90 0.91
N GLN A 13 39.29 0.40 1.23
CA GLN A 13 38.16 1.18 1.75
C GLN A 13 37.06 1.41 0.70
N SER A 14 37.40 1.53 -0.59
CA SER A 14 36.41 1.66 -1.66
C SER A 14 35.71 0.33 -1.96
N GLU A 15 36.42 -0.81 -1.92
CA GLU A 15 35.82 -2.14 -2.05
C GLU A 15 34.92 -2.50 -0.87
N ILE A 16 35.34 -2.20 0.37
CA ILE A 16 34.51 -2.39 1.56
C ILE A 16 33.25 -1.54 1.48
N LYS A 17 33.34 -0.26 1.05
CA LYS A 17 32.16 0.59 0.81
C LYS A 17 31.27 0.06 -0.31
N THR A 18 31.85 -0.48 -1.37
CA THR A 18 31.10 -1.04 -2.50
C THR A 18 30.37 -2.33 -2.12
N SER A 19 31.00 -3.21 -1.37
CA SER A 19 30.36 -4.42 -0.83
C SER A 19 29.25 -4.08 0.16
N ALA A 20 29.46 -3.12 1.05
CA ALA A 20 28.49 -2.73 2.07
C ALA A 20 27.18 -2.18 1.50
N LYS A 21 27.19 -1.44 0.39
CA LYS A 21 25.98 -0.93 -0.25
C LYS A 21 25.08 -2.06 -0.80
N TRP A 22 25.70 -3.11 -1.39
CA TRP A 22 24.95 -4.26 -1.90
C TRP A 22 24.34 -5.11 -0.76
N TRP A 23 25.04 -5.27 0.35
CA TRP A 23 24.49 -5.91 1.53
C TRP A 23 23.34 -5.10 2.15
N THR A 24 23.45 -3.77 2.11
CA THR A 24 22.38 -2.88 2.57
C THR A 24 21.11 -3.07 1.75
N ILE A 25 21.21 -3.03 0.41
CA ILE A 25 20.02 -3.23 -0.43
C ILE A 25 19.46 -4.64 -0.30
N PHE A 26 20.30 -5.66 -0.16
CA PHE A 26 19.86 -7.04 0.00
C PHE A 26 19.11 -7.24 1.32
N GLY A 27 19.65 -6.75 2.44
CA GLY A 27 18.99 -6.83 3.74
C GLY A 27 17.65 -6.07 3.79
N ILE A 28 17.62 -4.86 3.21
CA ILE A 28 16.39 -4.07 3.10
C ILE A 28 15.38 -4.77 2.18
N SER A 29 15.84 -5.37 1.10
CA SER A 29 15.00 -6.10 0.15
C SER A 29 14.26 -7.26 0.80
N ILE A 30 14.87 -7.98 1.74
CA ILE A 30 14.19 -9.04 2.49
C ILE A 30 13.03 -8.47 3.31
N GLY A 31 13.25 -7.36 4.03
CA GLY A 31 12.17 -6.71 4.78
C GLY A 31 11.05 -6.19 3.88
N VAL A 32 11.39 -5.59 2.73
CA VAL A 32 10.41 -5.14 1.73
C VAL A 32 9.64 -6.31 1.13
N PHE A 33 10.32 -7.44 0.89
CA PHE A 33 9.70 -8.65 0.38
C PHE A 33 8.67 -9.22 1.35
N ILE A 34 9.04 -9.46 2.62
CA ILE A 34 8.09 -9.99 3.62
C ILE A 34 6.93 -9.03 3.88
N PHE A 35 7.21 -7.72 3.90
CA PHE A 35 6.19 -6.69 4.02
C PHE A 35 5.16 -6.75 2.87
N SER A 36 5.63 -6.81 1.62
CA SER A 36 4.73 -6.87 0.47
C SER A 36 4.04 -8.24 0.37
N LEU A 37 4.75 -9.34 0.60
CA LEU A 37 4.18 -10.68 0.63
C LEU A 37 3.01 -10.77 1.62
N ASP A 38 3.22 -10.28 2.86
CA ASP A 38 2.22 -10.33 3.94
C ASP A 38 0.92 -9.59 3.58
N VAL A 39 1.03 -8.41 2.97
CA VAL A 39 -0.16 -7.65 2.54
C VAL A 39 -1.02 -8.43 1.56
N TYR A 40 -0.42 -9.09 0.58
CA TYR A 40 -1.16 -9.75 -0.50
C TYR A 40 -1.59 -11.16 -0.13
N ILE A 41 -0.80 -11.89 0.66
CA ILE A 41 -1.10 -13.25 1.09
C ILE A 41 -2.29 -13.29 2.05
N VAL A 42 -2.39 -12.32 2.98
CA VAL A 42 -3.48 -12.22 3.94
C VAL A 42 -4.80 -11.92 3.26
N ASN A 43 -4.83 -11.04 2.26
CA ASN A 43 -6.06 -10.75 1.52
C ASN A 43 -6.66 -11.99 0.84
N LEU A 44 -5.81 -12.87 0.26
CA LEU A 44 -6.27 -14.15 -0.29
C LEU A 44 -6.88 -15.07 0.79
N ALA A 45 -6.33 -15.05 2.00
CA ALA A 45 -6.75 -15.91 3.09
C ALA A 45 -8.05 -15.47 3.78
N LEU A 46 -8.47 -14.20 3.63
CA LEU A 46 -9.63 -13.65 4.35
C LEU A 46 -10.90 -14.51 4.23
N PRO A 47 -11.33 -14.96 3.03
CA PRO A 47 -12.54 -15.78 2.94
C PRO A 47 -12.43 -17.13 3.68
N VAL A 48 -11.23 -17.72 3.74
CA VAL A 48 -10.95 -18.95 4.48
C VAL A 48 -10.94 -18.68 5.98
N MET A 49 -10.37 -17.55 6.42
CA MET A 49 -10.36 -17.13 7.83
C MET A 49 -11.78 -16.84 8.34
N VAL A 50 -12.67 -16.26 7.52
CA VAL A 50 -14.09 -16.06 7.88
C VAL A 50 -14.74 -17.39 8.23
N GLU A 51 -14.53 -18.40 7.40
CA GLU A 51 -15.07 -19.74 7.58
C GLU A 51 -14.46 -20.45 8.80
N SER A 52 -13.12 -20.48 8.90
CA SER A 52 -12.42 -21.25 9.95
C SER A 52 -12.50 -20.61 11.33
N LEU A 53 -12.57 -19.29 11.43
CA LEU A 53 -12.68 -18.54 12.69
C LEU A 53 -14.13 -18.25 13.07
N HIS A 54 -15.11 -18.75 12.29
CA HIS A 54 -16.54 -18.52 12.49
C HIS A 54 -16.89 -17.04 12.74
N THR A 55 -16.34 -16.17 11.91
CA THR A 55 -16.46 -14.72 12.04
C THR A 55 -17.27 -14.11 10.89
N THR A 56 -17.55 -12.81 10.96
CA THR A 56 -18.30 -12.08 9.94
C THR A 56 -17.36 -11.44 8.92
N PHE A 57 -17.89 -11.12 7.73
CA PHE A 57 -17.18 -10.36 6.70
C PHE A 57 -16.64 -9.04 7.26
N ALA A 58 -17.49 -8.26 7.96
CA ALA A 58 -17.12 -6.99 8.58
C ALA A 58 -15.98 -7.14 9.61
N THR A 59 -16.02 -8.18 10.45
CA THR A 59 -14.97 -8.43 11.45
C THR A 59 -13.66 -8.87 10.78
N SER A 60 -13.73 -9.65 9.70
CA SER A 60 -12.53 -10.11 8.99
C SER A 60 -11.72 -8.98 8.36
N GLN A 61 -12.36 -7.88 7.98
CA GLN A 61 -11.65 -6.69 7.46
C GLN A 61 -10.65 -6.13 8.47
N TRP A 62 -10.94 -6.24 9.77
CA TRP A 62 -10.06 -5.75 10.82
C TRP A 62 -8.72 -6.46 10.88
N ILE A 63 -8.59 -7.66 10.30
CA ILE A 63 -7.29 -8.34 10.12
C ILE A 63 -6.36 -7.50 9.22
N VAL A 64 -6.92 -6.87 8.17
CA VAL A 64 -6.18 -5.99 7.25
C VAL A 64 -6.14 -4.56 7.77
N LEU A 65 -7.27 -4.05 8.28
CA LEU A 65 -7.41 -2.67 8.72
C LEU A 65 -6.52 -2.33 9.92
N SER A 66 -6.44 -3.19 10.92
CA SER A 66 -5.58 -2.98 12.10
C SER A 66 -4.10 -2.85 11.71
N TYR A 67 -3.66 -3.65 10.76
CA TYR A 67 -2.31 -3.59 10.20
C TYR A 67 -2.07 -2.30 9.40
N LEU A 68 -2.95 -1.95 8.45
CA LEU A 68 -2.83 -0.75 7.64
C LEU A 68 -2.95 0.52 8.48
N LEU A 69 -3.82 0.52 9.49
CA LEU A 69 -4.01 1.63 10.42
C LEU A 69 -2.74 1.86 11.23
N ALA A 70 -2.14 0.81 11.79
CA ALA A 70 -0.87 0.91 12.49
C ALA A 70 0.25 1.47 11.60
N ILE A 71 0.35 1.01 10.33
CA ILE A 71 1.32 1.58 9.39
C ILE A 71 1.03 3.05 9.13
N SER A 72 -0.23 3.44 8.88
CA SER A 72 -0.62 4.82 8.58
C SER A 72 -0.21 5.79 9.69
N ILE A 73 -0.38 5.37 10.94
CA ILE A 73 -0.08 6.16 12.13
C ILE A 73 1.43 6.29 12.35
N PHE A 74 2.15 5.18 12.23
CA PHE A 74 3.53 5.13 12.72
C PHE A 74 4.60 5.32 11.64
N VAL A 75 4.29 5.24 10.34
CA VAL A 75 5.31 5.31 9.28
C VAL A 75 6.08 6.63 9.27
N LEU A 76 5.41 7.76 9.48
CA LEU A 76 6.05 9.07 9.51
C LEU A 76 6.85 9.27 10.81
N SER A 77 6.29 8.84 11.94
CA SER A 77 6.99 8.85 13.23
C SER A 77 8.22 7.95 13.21
N ALA A 78 8.14 6.77 12.58
CA ALA A 78 9.27 5.86 12.40
C ALA A 78 10.40 6.50 11.57
N SER A 79 10.07 7.22 10.50
CA SER A 79 11.05 7.94 9.68
C SER A 79 11.77 9.04 10.47
N LYS A 80 11.03 9.88 11.21
CA LYS A 80 11.61 10.91 12.10
C LYS A 80 12.49 10.30 13.21
N LEU A 81 12.03 9.22 13.85
CA LEU A 81 12.84 8.50 14.85
C LEU A 81 14.14 7.97 14.26
N GLY A 82 14.11 7.52 12.99
CA GLY A 82 15.29 7.06 12.27
C GLY A 82 16.35 8.12 12.09
N ASP A 83 15.96 9.36 11.85
CA ASP A 83 16.88 10.50 11.70
C ASP A 83 17.50 10.91 13.05
N MET A 84 16.77 10.77 14.17
CA MET A 84 17.22 11.12 15.53
C MET A 84 18.08 10.03 16.17
N TRP A 85 17.83 8.78 15.85
CA TRP A 85 18.49 7.62 16.44
C TRP A 85 19.31 6.91 15.36
N SER A 86 19.32 5.58 15.34
CA SER A 86 19.99 4.80 14.29
C SER A 86 18.95 4.11 13.42
N LYS A 87 18.88 4.49 12.14
CA LYS A 87 17.99 3.86 11.15
C LYS A 87 18.15 2.34 11.15
N LYS A 88 19.42 1.85 11.16
CA LYS A 88 19.72 0.42 11.23
C LYS A 88 19.11 -0.26 12.47
N LYS A 89 19.29 0.33 13.67
CA LYS A 89 18.78 -0.28 14.91
C LYS A 89 17.26 -0.33 14.90
N LEU A 90 16.61 0.78 14.51
CA LEU A 90 15.16 0.85 14.44
C LEU A 90 14.58 -0.06 13.36
N TYR A 91 15.27 -0.22 12.22
CA TYR A 91 14.89 -1.17 11.19
C TYR A 91 14.93 -2.62 11.69
N ILE A 92 15.99 -3.00 12.42
CA ILE A 92 16.10 -4.32 13.06
C ILE A 92 14.98 -4.53 14.08
N ILE A 93 14.69 -3.54 14.94
CA ILE A 93 13.58 -3.59 15.89
C ILE A 93 12.26 -3.79 15.14
N GLY A 94 12.02 -3.05 14.06
CA GLY A 94 10.84 -3.22 13.20
C GLY A 94 10.72 -4.63 12.64
N MET A 95 11.82 -5.20 12.14
CA MET A 95 11.83 -6.57 11.64
C MET A 95 11.59 -7.62 12.75
N ILE A 96 12.15 -7.41 13.94
CA ILE A 96 11.91 -8.28 15.11
C ILE A 96 10.44 -8.24 15.50
N VAL A 97 9.86 -7.04 15.66
CA VAL A 97 8.44 -6.85 15.99
C VAL A 97 7.56 -7.50 14.93
N PHE A 98 7.84 -7.29 13.64
CA PHE A 98 7.11 -7.91 12.53
C PHE A 98 7.18 -9.44 12.58
N THR A 99 8.36 -10.01 12.79
CA THR A 99 8.58 -11.46 12.78
C THR A 99 7.91 -12.14 13.98
N ILE A 100 8.05 -11.56 15.18
CA ILE A 100 7.41 -12.10 16.40
C ILE A 100 5.88 -12.00 16.28
N SER A 101 5.36 -10.85 15.85
CA SER A 101 3.91 -10.70 15.69
C SER A 101 3.36 -11.61 14.58
N SER A 102 4.13 -11.88 13.52
CA SER A 102 3.75 -12.86 12.51
C SER A 102 3.63 -14.27 13.12
N LEU A 103 4.60 -14.66 13.95
CA LEU A 103 4.52 -15.93 14.71
C LEU A 103 3.26 -15.97 15.59
N LEU A 104 2.98 -14.89 16.33
CA LEU A 104 1.79 -14.79 17.18
C LEU A 104 0.49 -14.83 16.37
N CYS A 105 0.44 -14.20 15.18
CA CYS A 105 -0.70 -14.30 14.27
C CYS A 105 -0.99 -15.76 13.87
N GLY A 106 0.04 -16.55 13.58
CA GLY A 106 -0.11 -17.97 13.26
C GLY A 106 -0.62 -18.82 14.42
N PHE A 107 -0.41 -18.39 15.66
CA PHE A 107 -0.91 -19.05 16.87
C PHE A 107 -2.17 -18.38 17.46
N ALA A 108 -2.79 -17.43 16.75
CA ALA A 108 -3.93 -16.69 17.29
C ALA A 108 -5.12 -17.62 17.60
N PRO A 109 -5.61 -17.66 18.85
CA PRO A 109 -6.67 -18.58 19.25
C PRO A 109 -8.05 -18.15 18.76
N ASN A 110 -8.23 -16.88 18.41
CA ASN A 110 -9.48 -16.32 17.88
C ASN A 110 -9.19 -15.02 17.10
N ILE A 111 -10.25 -14.51 16.45
CA ILE A 111 -10.17 -13.31 15.61
C ILE A 111 -9.69 -12.06 16.37
N GLY A 112 -10.07 -11.88 17.64
CA GLY A 112 -9.67 -10.72 18.45
C GLY A 112 -8.16 -10.67 18.69
N PHE A 113 -7.55 -11.82 19.06
CA PHE A 113 -6.09 -11.90 19.20
C PHE A 113 -5.39 -11.71 17.86
N LEU A 114 -5.94 -12.27 16.76
CA LEU A 114 -5.39 -12.07 15.43
C LEU A 114 -5.35 -10.60 15.04
N ILE A 115 -6.44 -9.85 15.25
CA ILE A 115 -6.53 -8.40 15.00
C ILE A 115 -5.49 -7.64 15.85
N ALA A 116 -5.38 -7.96 17.14
CA ALA A 116 -4.40 -7.32 18.03
C ALA A 116 -2.95 -7.58 17.58
N PHE A 117 -2.62 -8.82 17.22
CA PHE A 117 -1.29 -9.17 16.72
C PHE A 117 -0.99 -8.54 15.37
N ARG A 118 -2.00 -8.39 14.51
CA ARG A 118 -1.90 -7.66 13.24
C ARG A 118 -1.58 -6.16 13.45
N ALA A 119 -2.18 -5.52 14.45
CA ALA A 119 -1.85 -4.14 14.80
C ALA A 119 -0.37 -4.02 15.22
N ILE A 120 0.14 -4.95 16.04
CA ILE A 120 1.55 -4.98 16.45
C ILE A 120 2.47 -5.26 15.25
N GLN A 121 2.07 -6.17 14.35
CA GLN A 121 2.80 -6.46 13.11
C GLN A 121 2.87 -5.22 12.20
N GLY A 122 1.78 -4.45 12.11
CA GLY A 122 1.71 -3.18 11.39
C GLY A 122 2.68 -2.13 11.95
N LEU A 123 2.89 -2.08 13.26
CA LEU A 123 3.93 -1.23 13.86
C LEU A 123 5.33 -1.64 13.35
N GLY A 124 5.67 -2.93 13.35
CA GLY A 124 6.92 -3.42 12.76
C GLY A 124 7.07 -3.06 11.28
N ALA A 125 5.99 -3.22 10.52
CA ALA A 125 5.93 -2.87 9.10
C ALA A 125 6.13 -1.36 8.84
N ALA A 126 5.66 -0.49 9.75
CA ALA A 126 5.88 0.95 9.66
C ALA A 126 7.37 1.32 9.72
N PHE A 127 8.15 0.67 10.61
CA PHE A 127 9.60 0.85 10.66
C PHE A 127 10.29 0.31 9.41
N ILE A 128 9.90 -0.86 8.91
CA ILE A 128 10.46 -1.46 7.68
C ILE A 128 10.22 -0.54 6.48
N SER A 129 8.99 -0.07 6.29
CA SER A 129 8.63 0.74 5.13
C SER A 129 9.16 2.17 5.21
N GLY A 130 9.14 2.80 6.39
CA GLY A 130 9.58 4.17 6.61
C GLY A 130 11.10 4.33 6.53
N LEU A 131 11.86 3.39 7.10
CA LEU A 131 13.32 3.49 7.18
C LEU A 131 14.05 2.87 5.97
N GLY A 132 13.48 1.84 5.34
CA GLY A 132 14.15 1.11 4.28
C GLY A 132 14.58 2.00 3.10
N THR A 133 13.72 2.93 2.68
CA THR A 133 14.06 3.88 1.60
C THR A 133 15.20 4.82 2.00
N ALA A 134 15.15 5.36 3.21
CA ALA A 134 16.18 6.27 3.71
C ALA A 134 17.55 5.59 3.83
N MET A 135 17.58 4.34 4.31
CA MET A 135 18.82 3.55 4.40
C MET A 135 19.42 3.25 3.02
N ILE A 136 18.61 3.00 1.99
CA ILE A 136 19.09 2.82 0.62
C ILE A 136 19.71 4.13 0.10
N VAL A 137 19.03 5.26 0.28
CA VAL A 137 19.49 6.58 -0.18
C VAL A 137 20.79 6.99 0.50
N GLU A 138 20.99 6.60 1.77
CA GLU A 138 22.27 6.82 2.49
C GLU A 138 23.41 5.94 1.98
N ALA A 139 23.12 4.69 1.62
CA ALA A 139 24.14 3.72 1.22
C ALA A 139 24.63 3.91 -0.22
N PHE A 140 23.84 4.54 -1.09
CA PHE A 140 24.14 4.68 -2.52
C PHE A 140 24.45 6.12 -2.91
N PRO A 141 25.48 6.35 -3.77
CA PRO A 141 25.75 7.65 -4.35
C PRO A 141 24.58 8.11 -5.23
N VAL A 142 24.48 9.42 -5.46
CA VAL A 142 23.34 10.05 -6.17
C VAL A 142 23.08 9.41 -7.53
N GLU A 143 24.16 9.05 -8.25
CA GLU A 143 24.13 8.46 -9.59
C GLU A 143 23.53 7.06 -9.63
N GLU A 144 23.62 6.32 -8.51
CA GLU A 144 23.14 4.93 -8.42
C GLU A 144 21.81 4.80 -7.66
N ARG A 145 21.24 5.88 -7.12
CA ARG A 145 20.00 5.88 -6.36
C ARG A 145 18.80 5.39 -7.18
N GLY A 146 18.76 5.73 -8.45
CA GLY A 146 17.73 5.27 -9.38
C GLY A 146 17.70 3.74 -9.49
N LEU A 147 18.87 3.13 -9.70
CA LEU A 147 19.01 1.67 -9.75
C LEU A 147 18.60 1.00 -8.43
N SER A 148 19.08 1.53 -7.30
CA SER A 148 18.82 0.93 -5.99
C SER A 148 17.34 1.02 -5.58
N LEU A 149 16.69 2.13 -5.85
CA LEU A 149 15.25 2.29 -5.63
C LEU A 149 14.43 1.43 -6.61
N GLY A 150 14.92 1.26 -7.84
CA GLY A 150 14.35 0.33 -8.83
C GLY A 150 14.39 -1.12 -8.36
N ILE A 151 15.52 -1.58 -7.81
CA ILE A 151 15.64 -2.93 -7.22
C ILE A 151 14.64 -3.10 -6.08
N ARG A 152 14.54 -2.12 -5.17
CA ARG A 152 13.57 -2.14 -4.07
C ARG A 152 12.12 -2.25 -4.58
N ALA A 153 11.76 -1.49 -5.61
CA ALA A 153 10.44 -1.54 -6.23
C ALA A 153 10.17 -2.89 -6.90
N GLY A 154 11.16 -3.47 -7.58
CA GLY A 154 11.09 -4.80 -8.15
C GLY A 154 10.85 -5.89 -7.10
N VAL A 155 11.56 -5.82 -5.97
CA VAL A 155 11.37 -6.76 -4.84
C VAL A 155 9.98 -6.62 -4.23
N PHE A 156 9.47 -5.39 -4.08
CA PHE A 156 8.08 -5.18 -3.65
C PHE A 156 7.10 -5.84 -4.63
N GLY A 157 7.32 -5.67 -5.94
CA GLY A 157 6.52 -6.34 -6.98
C GLY A 157 6.59 -7.86 -6.92
N LEU A 158 7.76 -8.44 -6.62
CA LEU A 158 7.91 -9.89 -6.42
C LEU A 158 7.09 -10.39 -5.22
N GLY A 159 7.12 -9.69 -4.08
CA GLY A 159 6.29 -10.04 -2.94
C GLY A 159 4.80 -9.96 -3.25
N MET A 160 4.38 -8.93 -3.99
CA MET A 160 3.01 -8.76 -4.47
C MET A 160 2.56 -9.92 -5.38
N MET A 161 3.44 -10.36 -6.28
CA MET A 161 3.17 -11.46 -7.23
C MET A 161 3.14 -12.81 -6.52
N LEU A 162 4.10 -13.08 -5.65
CA LEU A 162 4.26 -14.36 -4.98
C LEU A 162 3.27 -14.53 -3.81
N GLY A 163 2.77 -13.44 -3.21
CA GLY A 163 1.84 -13.48 -2.09
C GLY A 163 0.63 -14.37 -2.34
N PRO A 164 -0.22 -14.08 -3.33
CA PRO A 164 -1.39 -14.90 -3.62
C PRO A 164 -1.04 -16.33 -4.04
N THR A 165 0.03 -16.51 -4.83
CA THR A 165 0.46 -17.84 -5.29
C THR A 165 0.90 -18.73 -4.12
N ILE A 166 1.83 -18.22 -3.31
CA ILE A 166 2.35 -18.95 -2.14
C ILE A 166 1.22 -19.15 -1.13
N GLY A 167 0.40 -18.12 -0.89
CA GLY A 167 -0.76 -18.21 0.00
C GLY A 167 -1.74 -19.29 -0.41
N GLY A 168 -2.09 -19.35 -1.69
CA GLY A 168 -2.96 -20.38 -2.22
C GLY A 168 -2.43 -21.80 -2.01
N ILE A 169 -1.11 -22.00 -2.21
CA ILE A 169 -0.45 -23.28 -1.96
C ILE A 169 -0.44 -23.61 -0.46
N LEU A 170 0.01 -22.68 0.39
CA LEU A 170 0.11 -22.91 1.84
C LEU A 170 -1.25 -23.24 2.47
N ILE A 171 -2.30 -22.51 2.09
CA ILE A 171 -3.66 -22.76 2.60
C ILE A 171 -4.16 -24.14 2.12
N SER A 172 -3.81 -24.55 0.90
CA SER A 172 -4.27 -25.84 0.37
C SER A 172 -3.60 -27.05 1.03
N ILE A 173 -2.40 -26.91 1.61
CA ILE A 173 -1.65 -28.00 2.24
C ILE A 173 -1.77 -28.06 3.76
N GLY A 174 -2.14 -26.95 4.44
CA GLY A 174 -2.13 -26.94 5.90
C GLY A 174 -2.92 -25.85 6.61
N ASP A 175 -3.83 -25.14 5.95
CA ASP A 175 -4.67 -24.09 6.52
C ASP A 175 -3.99 -22.72 6.63
N TRP A 176 -4.81 -21.67 6.93
CA TRP A 176 -4.42 -20.25 6.91
C TRP A 176 -3.26 -19.85 7.85
N PRO A 177 -2.99 -20.44 9.01
CA PRO A 177 -1.87 -20.02 9.86
C PRO A 177 -0.49 -20.10 9.18
N LEU A 178 -0.33 -20.99 8.20
CA LEU A 178 0.93 -21.16 7.48
C LEU A 178 1.37 -19.89 6.74
N ILE A 179 0.41 -19.03 6.33
CA ILE A 179 0.74 -17.75 5.66
C ILE A 179 1.52 -16.80 6.57
N PHE A 180 1.33 -16.91 7.89
CA PHE A 180 2.08 -16.13 8.86
C PHE A 180 3.40 -16.78 9.22
N PHE A 181 3.43 -18.11 9.37
CA PHE A 181 4.65 -18.82 9.73
C PHE A 181 5.75 -18.72 8.68
N ILE A 182 5.42 -18.55 7.38
CA ILE A 182 6.43 -18.36 6.31
C ILE A 182 7.25 -17.08 6.51
N ASN A 183 6.68 -16.05 7.14
CA ASN A 183 7.38 -14.81 7.41
C ASN A 183 8.49 -14.97 8.47
N VAL A 184 8.39 -16.00 9.34
CA VAL A 184 9.31 -16.17 10.47
C VAL A 184 10.73 -16.53 10.00
N PRO A 185 10.97 -17.59 9.22
CA PRO A 185 12.31 -17.91 8.75
C PRO A 185 12.91 -16.80 7.87
N ILE A 186 12.10 -16.17 7.02
CA ILE A 186 12.55 -15.07 6.15
C ILE A 186 12.90 -13.84 6.98
N GLY A 187 12.07 -13.51 7.99
CA GLY A 187 12.32 -12.39 8.92
C GLY A 187 13.59 -12.59 9.74
N ILE A 188 13.81 -13.79 10.29
CA ILE A 188 15.05 -14.13 11.03
C ILE A 188 16.27 -13.96 10.12
N LEU A 189 16.23 -14.50 8.89
CA LEU A 189 17.30 -14.32 7.92
C LEU A 189 17.59 -12.85 7.64
N GLY A 190 16.54 -12.06 7.41
CA GLY A 190 16.68 -10.62 7.17
C GLY A 190 17.27 -9.86 8.37
N ILE A 191 16.85 -10.18 9.60
CA ILE A 191 17.40 -9.60 10.84
C ILE A 191 18.90 -9.89 10.93
N LEU A 192 19.31 -11.14 10.72
CA LEU A 192 20.72 -11.54 10.76
C LEU A 192 21.54 -10.82 9.70
N ILE A 193 21.06 -10.76 8.45
CA ILE A 193 21.76 -10.06 7.37
C ILE A 193 21.91 -8.57 7.68
N VAL A 194 20.85 -7.90 8.12
CA VAL A 194 20.93 -6.47 8.46
C VAL A 194 21.83 -6.24 9.67
N ALA A 195 21.76 -7.08 10.68
CA ALA A 195 22.58 -6.95 11.90
C ALA A 195 24.08 -7.06 11.60
N TYR A 196 24.49 -8.05 10.81
CA TYR A 196 25.91 -8.38 10.59
C TYR A 196 26.54 -7.63 9.40
N PHE A 197 25.79 -7.42 8.30
CA PHE A 197 26.38 -6.94 7.04
C PHE A 197 26.06 -5.49 6.71
N VAL A 198 24.97 -4.91 7.26
CA VAL A 198 24.64 -3.52 7.00
C VAL A 198 25.46 -2.61 7.92
N PRO A 199 26.13 -1.57 7.39
CA PRO A 199 26.89 -0.64 8.21
C PRO A 199 25.99 0.16 9.16
N PRO A 200 26.52 0.68 10.28
CA PRO A 200 25.77 1.56 11.16
C PRO A 200 25.35 2.84 10.42
N SER A 201 24.10 3.26 10.64
CA SER A 201 23.58 4.49 10.04
C SER A 201 24.23 5.73 10.68
N ILE A 202 24.43 6.76 9.88
CA ILE A 202 24.88 8.07 10.35
C ILE A 202 23.67 8.78 10.96
N VAL A 203 23.79 9.18 12.23
CA VAL A 203 22.80 10.02 12.89
C VAL A 203 23.07 11.47 12.47
N THR A 204 22.23 12.01 11.61
CA THR A 204 22.41 13.33 11.02
C THR A 204 21.48 14.40 11.57
N GLY A 205 20.42 13.99 12.27
CA GLY A 205 19.36 14.86 12.74
C GLY A 205 19.61 15.43 14.13
N GLU A 206 19.31 16.72 14.32
CA GLU A 206 19.06 17.29 15.64
C GLU A 206 17.84 16.60 16.25
N LYS A 207 17.83 16.48 17.60
CA LYS A 207 16.69 15.93 18.33
C LYS A 207 15.47 16.83 18.17
N GLN A 208 14.70 16.64 17.11
CA GLN A 208 13.46 17.35 16.91
C GLN A 208 12.32 16.64 17.66
N PRO A 209 11.47 17.35 18.39
CA PRO A 209 10.35 16.74 19.09
C PRO A 209 9.42 16.05 18.10
N LEU A 210 9.01 14.81 18.43
CA LEU A 210 7.98 14.11 17.71
C LEU A 210 6.64 14.83 17.90
N ASP A 211 5.86 14.95 16.86
CA ASP A 211 4.49 15.45 16.98
C ASP A 211 3.56 14.34 17.51
N ILE A 212 3.62 14.16 18.83
CA ILE A 212 2.80 13.16 19.52
C ILE A 212 1.32 13.54 19.45
N ILE A 213 1.01 14.84 19.53
CA ILE A 213 -0.37 15.34 19.54
C ILE A 213 -0.99 15.10 18.14
N GLY A 214 -0.32 15.51 17.06
CA GLY A 214 -0.76 15.23 15.70
C GLY A 214 -0.92 13.73 15.44
N THR A 215 -0.02 12.89 15.93
CA THR A 215 -0.12 11.42 15.82
C THR A 215 -1.35 10.87 16.55
N ILE A 216 -1.66 11.33 17.76
CA ILE A 216 -2.84 10.90 18.53
C ILE A 216 -4.12 11.34 17.81
N VAL A 217 -4.19 12.59 17.35
CA VAL A 217 -5.37 13.12 16.65
C VAL A 217 -5.59 12.40 15.32
N LEU A 218 -4.53 12.13 14.56
CA LEU A 218 -4.59 11.32 13.34
C LEU A 218 -5.10 9.90 13.62
N THR A 219 -4.60 9.27 14.69
CA THR A 219 -5.05 7.94 15.13
C THR A 219 -6.54 7.93 15.42
N PHE A 220 -6.99 8.88 16.23
CA PHE A 220 -8.38 9.01 16.62
C PHE A 220 -9.28 9.26 15.40
N MET A 221 -8.87 10.18 14.52
CA MET A 221 -9.57 10.51 13.27
C MET A 221 -9.76 9.26 12.39
N LEU A 222 -8.67 8.55 12.09
CA LEU A 222 -8.73 7.36 11.22
C LEU A 222 -9.54 6.23 11.87
N THR A 223 -9.38 6.02 13.18
CA THR A 223 -10.11 4.98 13.91
C THR A 223 -11.62 5.26 13.90
N CYS A 224 -12.04 6.50 14.21
CA CYS A 224 -13.46 6.88 14.16
C CYS A 224 -14.04 6.75 12.75
N PHE A 225 -13.29 7.16 11.73
CA PHE A 225 -13.72 7.05 10.34
C PHE A 225 -13.92 5.59 9.91
N ILE A 226 -12.91 4.75 10.15
CA ILE A 226 -12.94 3.33 9.77
C ILE A 226 -14.03 2.59 10.53
N LEU A 227 -14.15 2.81 11.86
CA LEU A 227 -15.22 2.23 12.66
C LEU A 227 -16.60 2.65 12.14
N GLY A 228 -16.79 3.97 11.89
CA GLY A 228 -18.05 4.48 11.38
C GLY A 228 -18.48 3.83 10.07
N ILE A 229 -17.53 3.60 9.14
CA ILE A 229 -17.84 2.93 7.87
C ILE A 229 -18.04 1.43 8.04
N THR A 230 -17.20 0.75 8.84
CA THR A 230 -17.34 -0.71 9.05
C THR A 230 -18.65 -1.07 9.75
N LEU A 231 -19.16 -0.19 10.62
CA LEU A 231 -20.46 -0.40 11.27
C LEU A 231 -21.63 -0.29 10.29
N LEU A 232 -21.48 0.39 9.14
CA LEU A 232 -22.51 0.39 8.07
C LEU A 232 -22.75 -0.99 7.46
N GLU A 233 -21.82 -1.92 7.61
CA GLU A 233 -21.96 -3.29 7.10
C GLU A 233 -22.82 -4.20 8.00
N GLY A 234 -22.98 -3.82 9.27
CA GLY A 234 -23.79 -4.53 10.23
C GLY A 234 -25.26 -4.09 10.17
N GLN A 235 -26.21 -5.02 10.16
CA GLN A 235 -27.64 -4.71 10.12
C GLN A 235 -28.22 -4.14 11.43
N ASN A 236 -27.48 -4.14 12.53
CA ASN A 236 -27.97 -3.86 13.87
C ASN A 236 -27.39 -2.62 14.55
N TYR A 237 -26.66 -1.78 13.83
CA TYR A 237 -26.08 -0.58 14.44
C TYR A 237 -26.99 0.63 14.28
N ASP A 238 -27.15 1.34 15.39
CA ASP A 238 -27.90 2.59 15.41
C ASP A 238 -27.21 3.64 14.51
N LEU A 239 -27.98 4.20 13.60
CA LEU A 239 -27.51 5.27 12.69
C LEU A 239 -26.89 6.44 13.46
N SER A 240 -27.36 6.71 14.69
CA SER A 240 -26.82 7.75 15.55
C SER A 240 -25.36 7.48 15.93
N THR A 241 -24.99 6.24 16.21
CA THR A 241 -23.61 5.84 16.51
C THR A 241 -22.69 6.04 15.31
N ILE A 242 -23.13 5.63 14.12
CA ILE A 242 -22.37 5.81 12.87
C ILE A 242 -22.16 7.28 12.58
N LEU A 243 -23.23 8.09 12.62
CA LEU A 243 -23.14 9.53 12.38
C LEU A 243 -22.25 10.22 13.42
N THR A 244 -22.31 9.81 14.68
CA THR A 244 -21.45 10.34 15.74
C THR A 244 -19.97 10.05 15.46
N LEU A 245 -19.61 8.82 15.06
CA LEU A 245 -18.24 8.46 14.73
C LEU A 245 -17.73 9.23 13.51
N LEU A 246 -18.52 9.36 12.46
CA LEU A 246 -18.15 10.12 11.27
C LEU A 246 -18.02 11.62 11.59
N PHE A 247 -18.89 12.17 12.43
CA PHE A 247 -18.81 13.55 12.89
C PHE A 247 -17.57 13.81 13.73
N LEU A 248 -17.24 12.89 14.67
CA LEU A 248 -15.99 12.94 15.45
C LEU A 248 -14.77 12.86 14.55
N SER A 249 -14.80 12.06 13.50
CA SER A 249 -13.72 12.00 12.51
C SER A 249 -13.53 13.34 11.79
N ILE A 250 -14.61 14.01 11.37
CA ILE A 250 -14.54 15.32 10.71
C ILE A 250 -14.00 16.40 11.66
N ILE A 251 -14.45 16.41 12.92
CA ILE A 251 -13.93 17.32 13.95
C ILE A 251 -12.43 17.06 14.16
N SER A 252 -12.03 15.80 14.28
CA SER A 252 -10.63 15.44 14.49
C SER A 252 -9.76 15.81 13.29
N LEU A 253 -10.27 15.69 12.05
CA LEU A 253 -9.59 16.18 10.85
C LEU A 253 -9.37 17.69 10.91
N SER A 254 -10.41 18.44 11.29
CA SER A 254 -10.30 19.90 11.45
C SER A 254 -9.30 20.29 12.55
N CYS A 255 -9.31 19.56 13.67
CA CYS A 255 -8.35 19.71 14.75
C CYS A 255 -6.92 19.39 14.30
N LEU A 256 -6.73 18.30 13.53
CA LEU A 256 -5.43 17.92 12.98
C LEU A 256 -4.87 19.04 12.09
N VAL A 257 -5.67 19.53 11.15
CA VAL A 257 -5.28 20.64 10.28
C VAL A 257 -4.86 21.86 11.10
N PHE A 258 -5.65 22.22 12.12
CA PHE A 258 -5.38 23.40 12.96
C PHE A 258 -4.08 23.23 13.79
N ILE A 259 -3.83 22.04 14.33
CA ILE A 259 -2.60 21.72 15.11
C ILE A 259 -1.39 21.78 14.18
N GLU A 260 -1.45 21.09 13.06
CA GLU A 260 -0.36 21.01 12.07
C GLU A 260 0.02 22.40 11.50
N MET A 261 -0.96 23.29 11.31
CA MET A 261 -0.71 24.68 10.87
C MET A 261 0.04 25.53 11.90
N ARG A 262 0.03 25.13 13.20
CA ARG A 262 0.66 25.84 14.30
C ARG A 262 1.92 25.17 14.83
N THR A 263 2.15 23.92 14.48
CA THR A 263 3.30 23.14 14.92
C THR A 263 4.56 23.57 14.17
N LEU A 264 5.67 23.76 14.91
CA LEU A 264 6.96 24.16 14.32
C LEU A 264 7.55 23.08 13.39
N ASN A 265 7.32 21.81 13.70
CA ASN A 265 7.78 20.66 12.93
C ASN A 265 6.59 19.75 12.60
N PRO A 266 5.67 20.17 11.70
CA PRO A 266 4.47 19.43 11.39
C PRO A 266 4.78 18.08 10.76
N ILE A 267 3.86 17.11 10.92
CA ILE A 267 3.91 15.84 10.20
C ILE A 267 3.64 16.09 8.70
N LEU A 268 2.73 17.05 8.42
CA LEU A 268 2.32 17.45 7.08
C LEU A 268 2.62 18.94 6.86
N ASP A 269 3.62 19.27 6.05
CA ASP A 269 3.83 20.68 5.65
C ASP A 269 2.79 21.12 4.63
N TRP A 270 1.80 21.88 5.09
CA TRP A 270 0.71 22.41 4.26
C TRP A 270 1.18 23.33 3.13
N LYS A 271 2.39 23.90 3.23
CA LYS A 271 2.96 24.75 2.17
C LYS A 271 3.16 23.98 0.87
N ILE A 272 3.43 22.67 0.96
CA ILE A 272 3.62 21.79 -0.19
C ILE A 272 2.33 21.66 -1.00
N PHE A 273 1.16 21.69 -0.36
CA PHE A 273 -0.15 21.61 -1.03
C PHE A 273 -0.52 22.87 -1.81
N LYS A 274 0.26 23.96 -1.71
CA LYS A 274 0.09 25.15 -2.58
C LYS A 274 0.42 24.83 -4.04
N SER A 275 1.25 23.83 -4.32
CA SER A 275 1.47 23.32 -5.67
C SER A 275 0.28 22.47 -6.10
N LEU A 276 -0.48 22.97 -7.07
CA LEU A 276 -1.65 22.28 -7.62
C LEU A 276 -1.24 20.96 -8.29
N ASP A 277 -0.10 20.96 -8.95
CA ASP A 277 0.49 19.78 -9.59
C ASP A 277 0.77 18.66 -8.59
N LEU A 278 1.36 19.01 -7.46
CA LEU A 278 1.69 18.06 -6.41
C LEU A 278 0.43 17.55 -5.70
N SER A 279 -0.50 18.45 -5.38
CA SER A 279 -1.75 18.11 -4.69
C SER A 279 -2.64 17.19 -5.51
N LEU A 280 -2.85 17.48 -6.79
CA LEU A 280 -3.64 16.64 -7.67
C LEU A 280 -2.91 15.31 -7.99
N GLY A 281 -1.58 15.35 -8.17
CA GLY A 281 -0.78 14.13 -8.32
C GLY A 281 -0.90 13.16 -7.13
N LEU A 282 -0.86 13.68 -5.90
CA LEU A 282 -1.09 12.91 -4.68
C LEU A 282 -2.53 12.41 -4.59
N GLY A 283 -3.53 13.22 -4.99
CA GLY A 283 -4.92 12.81 -5.07
C GLY A 283 -5.13 11.66 -6.06
N LEU A 284 -4.56 11.74 -7.24
CA LEU A 284 -4.59 10.66 -8.24
C LEU A 284 -3.91 9.38 -7.69
N ARG A 285 -2.78 9.52 -6.98
CA ARG A 285 -2.12 8.40 -6.33
C ARG A 285 -2.98 7.75 -5.25
N PHE A 286 -3.66 8.55 -4.43
CA PHE A 286 -4.61 8.08 -3.43
C PHE A 286 -5.72 7.24 -4.09
N ILE A 287 -6.38 7.77 -5.13
CA ILE A 287 -7.48 7.06 -5.81
C ILE A 287 -6.95 5.81 -6.51
N GLY A 288 -5.79 5.86 -7.19
CA GLY A 288 -5.18 4.68 -7.81
C GLY A 288 -4.93 3.56 -6.80
N ASN A 289 -4.40 3.88 -5.61
CA ASN A 289 -4.17 2.87 -4.56
C ASN A 289 -5.48 2.43 -3.87
N PHE A 290 -6.48 3.30 -3.79
CA PHE A 290 -7.84 2.94 -3.37
C PHE A 290 -8.43 1.86 -4.28
N VAL A 291 -8.34 2.04 -5.59
CA VAL A 291 -8.82 1.08 -6.60
C VAL A 291 -8.10 -0.26 -6.48
N ILE A 292 -6.78 -0.23 -6.33
CA ILE A 292 -5.96 -1.44 -6.20
C ILE A 292 -6.35 -2.22 -4.94
N ALA A 293 -6.47 -1.55 -3.80
CA ALA A 293 -6.81 -2.20 -2.55
C ALA A 293 -8.22 -2.77 -2.54
N GLY A 294 -9.20 -2.05 -3.12
CA GLY A 294 -10.57 -2.53 -3.26
C GLY A 294 -10.67 -3.81 -4.11
N ALA A 295 -9.95 -3.86 -5.23
CA ALA A 295 -9.91 -5.04 -6.08
C ALA A 295 -9.24 -6.23 -5.37
N ILE A 296 -8.09 -6.00 -4.70
CA ILE A 296 -7.37 -7.04 -3.96
C ILE A 296 -8.22 -7.59 -2.81
N PHE A 297 -9.07 -6.75 -2.20
CA PHE A 297 -9.94 -7.16 -1.11
C PHE A 297 -11.16 -7.97 -1.59
N ILE A 298 -11.87 -7.53 -2.64
CA ILE A 298 -13.12 -8.15 -3.09
C ILE A 298 -12.91 -9.41 -3.92
N LEU A 299 -11.90 -9.45 -4.80
CA LEU A 299 -11.71 -10.58 -5.74
C LEU A 299 -11.50 -11.94 -5.04
N PRO A 300 -10.78 -12.09 -3.90
CA PRO A 300 -10.71 -13.35 -3.17
C PRO A 300 -12.08 -13.86 -2.72
N PHE A 301 -12.95 -12.99 -2.22
CA PHE A 301 -14.32 -13.34 -1.83
C PHE A 301 -15.13 -13.75 -3.06
N PHE A 302 -15.02 -13.05 -4.18
CA PHE A 302 -15.68 -13.45 -5.42
C PHE A 302 -15.25 -14.85 -5.86
N PHE A 303 -13.96 -15.16 -5.86
CA PHE A 303 -13.47 -16.48 -6.24
C PHE A 303 -13.93 -17.58 -5.28
N LYS A 304 -13.94 -17.33 -3.99
CA LYS A 304 -14.35 -18.33 -2.99
C LYS A 304 -15.87 -18.52 -2.97
N LEU A 305 -16.64 -17.42 -2.94
CA LEU A 305 -18.09 -17.46 -2.68
C LEU A 305 -18.94 -17.62 -3.94
N VAL A 306 -18.52 -17.00 -5.08
CA VAL A 306 -19.27 -16.99 -6.32
C VAL A 306 -18.83 -18.11 -7.25
N THR A 307 -17.54 -18.16 -7.61
CA THR A 307 -17.04 -19.18 -8.55
C THR A 307 -16.67 -20.49 -7.87
N GLN A 308 -16.61 -20.51 -6.52
CA GLN A 308 -16.23 -21.66 -5.70
C GLN A 308 -14.89 -22.30 -6.12
N TYR A 309 -13.96 -21.49 -6.60
CA TYR A 309 -12.64 -21.97 -6.98
C TYR A 309 -11.85 -22.40 -5.75
N PRO A 310 -11.08 -23.50 -5.83
CA PRO A 310 -10.15 -23.89 -4.78
C PRO A 310 -9.10 -22.79 -4.57
N THR A 311 -8.64 -22.59 -3.34
CA THR A 311 -7.81 -21.45 -2.92
C THR A 311 -6.49 -21.35 -3.71
N ASN A 312 -5.90 -22.49 -4.09
CA ASN A 312 -4.71 -22.51 -4.95
C ASN A 312 -5.00 -21.92 -6.33
N LYS A 313 -6.12 -22.29 -6.97
CA LYS A 313 -6.54 -21.72 -8.28
C LYS A 313 -6.80 -20.22 -8.15
N ALA A 314 -7.51 -19.78 -7.12
CA ALA A 314 -7.74 -18.37 -6.84
C ALA A 314 -6.42 -17.61 -6.65
N GLY A 315 -5.46 -18.19 -5.91
CA GLY A 315 -4.14 -17.61 -5.71
C GLY A 315 -3.34 -17.41 -7.00
N PHE A 316 -3.35 -18.40 -7.92
CA PHE A 316 -2.73 -18.26 -9.25
C PHE A 316 -3.39 -17.17 -10.09
N LEU A 317 -4.72 -17.08 -10.10
CA LEU A 317 -5.43 -16.03 -10.83
C LEU A 317 -5.13 -14.64 -10.25
N LEU A 318 -5.11 -14.49 -8.93
CA LEU A 318 -4.81 -13.23 -8.25
C LEU A 318 -3.33 -12.80 -8.39
N ALA A 319 -2.43 -13.69 -8.80
CA ALA A 319 -1.04 -13.35 -9.11
C ALA A 319 -0.88 -12.68 -10.50
N ILE A 320 -1.87 -12.81 -11.39
CA ILE A 320 -1.77 -12.28 -12.77
C ILE A 320 -1.63 -10.75 -12.79
N PRO A 321 -2.47 -9.94 -12.09
CA PRO A 321 -2.30 -8.49 -12.08
C PRO A 321 -0.90 -8.04 -11.64
N PRO A 322 -0.34 -8.53 -10.52
CA PRO A 322 1.04 -8.22 -10.14
C PRO A 322 2.10 -8.57 -11.19
N ILE A 323 1.97 -9.70 -11.88
CA ILE A 323 2.88 -10.09 -12.96
C ILE A 323 2.83 -9.04 -14.08
N VAL A 324 1.62 -8.67 -14.51
CA VAL A 324 1.42 -7.65 -15.55
C VAL A 324 2.00 -6.30 -15.13
N ILE A 325 1.82 -5.89 -13.86
CA ILE A 325 2.37 -4.65 -13.30
C ILE A 325 3.90 -4.67 -13.37
N VAL A 326 4.54 -5.74 -12.90
CA VAL A 326 6.02 -5.87 -12.88
C VAL A 326 6.59 -5.80 -14.29
N LEU A 327 5.93 -6.39 -15.26
CA LEU A 327 6.37 -6.36 -16.67
C LEU A 327 6.12 -5.01 -17.34
N SER A 328 5.02 -4.34 -17.02
CA SER A 328 4.63 -3.07 -17.66
C SER A 328 5.30 -1.84 -17.06
N ALA A 329 5.64 -1.85 -15.77
CA ALA A 329 6.19 -0.68 -15.08
C ALA A 329 7.53 -0.17 -15.66
N PRO A 330 8.52 -1.00 -16.04
CA PRO A 330 9.74 -0.53 -16.70
C PRO A 330 9.46 0.08 -18.09
N ILE A 331 8.55 -0.53 -18.85
CA ILE A 331 8.13 -0.03 -20.16
C ILE A 331 7.45 1.34 -20.00
N ALA A 332 6.58 1.46 -19.02
CA ALA A 332 5.93 2.72 -18.68
C ALA A 332 6.93 3.82 -18.29
N GLY A 333 7.99 3.46 -17.56
CA GLY A 333 9.09 4.38 -17.23
C GLY A 333 9.76 4.92 -18.48
N MET A 334 10.20 4.03 -19.40
CA MET A 334 10.83 4.42 -20.66
C MET A 334 9.90 5.27 -21.55
N LEU A 335 8.63 4.92 -21.61
CA LEU A 335 7.63 5.72 -22.35
C LEU A 335 7.41 7.09 -21.71
N SER A 336 7.43 7.14 -20.37
CA SER A 336 7.32 8.38 -19.59
C SER A 336 8.47 9.35 -19.87
N ASP A 337 9.69 8.84 -20.00
CA ASP A 337 10.88 9.66 -20.32
C ASP A 337 10.77 10.26 -21.73
N ARG A 338 10.11 9.57 -22.66
CA ARG A 338 9.96 10.01 -24.06
C ARG A 338 8.75 10.91 -24.29
N PHE A 339 7.59 10.58 -23.71
CA PHE A 339 6.31 11.22 -24.00
C PHE A 339 5.80 12.10 -22.84
N GLY A 340 6.52 12.11 -21.72
CA GLY A 340 6.14 12.80 -20.50
C GLY A 340 5.30 11.94 -19.54
N PRO A 341 5.46 12.14 -18.23
CA PRO A 341 4.87 11.28 -17.22
C PRO A 341 3.34 11.40 -17.15
N ARG A 342 2.77 12.55 -17.48
CA ARG A 342 1.31 12.77 -17.37
C ARG A 342 0.50 12.05 -18.42
N ILE A 343 1.00 12.00 -19.67
CA ILE A 343 0.31 11.26 -20.76
C ILE A 343 0.29 9.76 -20.44
N ILE A 344 1.43 9.22 -20.03
CA ILE A 344 1.52 7.78 -19.72
C ILE A 344 0.67 7.43 -18.50
N SER A 345 0.65 8.28 -17.46
CA SER A 345 -0.25 8.11 -16.31
C SER A 345 -1.73 8.15 -16.71
N LEU A 346 -2.10 9.05 -17.63
CA LEU A 346 -3.47 9.15 -18.15
C LEU A 346 -3.89 7.88 -18.89
N ILE A 347 -3.03 7.37 -19.79
CA ILE A 347 -3.26 6.09 -20.48
C ILE A 347 -3.42 4.95 -19.46
N GLY A 348 -2.59 4.95 -18.41
CA GLY A 348 -2.69 3.99 -17.31
C GLY A 348 -4.05 4.03 -16.60
N LEU A 349 -4.56 5.22 -16.25
CA LEU A 349 -5.89 5.40 -15.65
C LEU A 349 -7.02 4.91 -16.57
N VAL A 350 -6.93 5.18 -17.86
CA VAL A 350 -7.92 4.72 -18.86
C VAL A 350 -7.93 3.19 -18.92
N LEU A 351 -6.77 2.55 -18.99
CA LEU A 351 -6.66 1.09 -18.99
C LEU A 351 -7.19 0.47 -17.69
N MET A 352 -6.91 1.09 -16.53
CA MET A 352 -7.50 0.68 -15.25
C MET A 352 -9.03 0.76 -15.27
N ALA A 353 -9.59 1.86 -15.82
CA ALA A 353 -11.03 2.05 -15.92
C ALA A 353 -11.68 1.00 -16.84
N ILE A 354 -11.06 0.70 -17.98
CA ILE A 354 -11.50 -0.38 -18.89
C ILE A 354 -11.48 -1.72 -18.14
N GLY A 355 -10.39 -2.05 -17.46
CA GLY A 355 -10.27 -3.29 -16.68
C GLY A 355 -11.34 -3.40 -15.60
N CYS A 356 -11.55 -2.36 -14.79
CA CYS A 356 -12.59 -2.34 -13.74
C CYS A 356 -14.01 -2.41 -14.34
N CYS A 357 -14.26 -1.77 -15.46
CA CYS A 357 -15.52 -1.87 -16.20
C CYS A 357 -15.79 -3.31 -16.66
N LEU A 358 -14.78 -4.00 -17.18
CA LEU A 358 -14.87 -5.41 -17.56
C LEU A 358 -15.06 -6.32 -16.34
N ILE A 359 -14.36 -6.08 -15.23
CA ILE A 359 -14.57 -6.81 -13.98
C ILE A 359 -16.03 -6.62 -13.48
N SER A 360 -16.61 -5.44 -13.69
CA SER A 360 -18.02 -5.19 -13.32
C SER A 360 -19.05 -5.99 -14.11
N THR A 361 -18.62 -6.79 -15.09
CA THR A 361 -19.49 -7.71 -15.85
C THR A 361 -19.32 -9.18 -15.44
N PHE A 362 -18.49 -9.48 -14.42
CA PHE A 362 -18.27 -10.85 -13.94
C PHE A 362 -19.57 -11.47 -13.43
N ASN A 363 -19.71 -12.76 -13.67
CA ASN A 363 -20.84 -13.57 -13.26
C ASN A 363 -20.36 -14.92 -12.66
N ALA A 364 -21.29 -15.77 -12.25
CA ALA A 364 -20.97 -17.07 -11.66
C ALA A 364 -20.28 -18.03 -12.65
N GLU A 365 -20.49 -17.84 -13.97
CA GLU A 365 -19.92 -18.66 -15.04
C GLU A 365 -18.60 -18.05 -15.58
N LEU A 366 -17.86 -17.31 -14.74
CA LEU A 366 -16.62 -16.64 -15.13
C LEU A 366 -15.61 -17.66 -15.67
N THR A 367 -15.26 -17.52 -16.95
CA THR A 367 -14.19 -18.31 -17.57
C THR A 367 -12.82 -17.66 -17.33
N ILE A 368 -11.75 -18.46 -17.37
CA ILE A 368 -10.38 -17.95 -17.27
C ILE A 368 -10.10 -16.92 -18.34
N VAL A 369 -10.62 -17.12 -19.56
CA VAL A 369 -10.43 -16.21 -20.69
C VAL A 369 -11.07 -14.84 -20.40
N ASN A 370 -12.32 -14.81 -19.95
CA ASN A 370 -13.02 -13.57 -19.60
C ASN A 370 -12.32 -12.85 -18.44
N TYR A 371 -11.79 -13.61 -17.47
CA TYR A 371 -10.96 -13.05 -16.40
C TYR A 371 -9.70 -12.39 -16.96
N MET A 372 -8.96 -13.05 -17.87
CA MET A 372 -7.74 -12.53 -18.49
C MET A 372 -8.01 -11.24 -19.28
N ILE A 373 -9.10 -11.21 -20.05
CA ILE A 373 -9.50 -10.04 -20.84
C ILE A 373 -9.73 -8.81 -19.96
N ALA A 374 -10.27 -8.99 -18.74
CA ALA A 374 -10.51 -7.90 -17.80
C ALA A 374 -9.27 -7.52 -17.01
N ILE A 375 -8.51 -8.52 -16.53
CA ILE A 375 -7.44 -8.30 -15.57
C ILE A 375 -6.13 -7.83 -16.22
N ILE A 376 -5.89 -8.14 -17.50
CA ILE A 376 -4.70 -7.67 -18.21
C ILE A 376 -4.74 -6.15 -18.41
N PRO A 377 -5.81 -5.53 -18.96
CA PRO A 377 -5.90 -4.06 -19.01
C PRO A 377 -5.80 -3.40 -17.64
N TYR A 378 -6.43 -4.00 -16.62
CA TYR A 378 -6.32 -3.53 -15.23
C TYR A 378 -4.88 -3.50 -14.73
N GLY A 379 -4.13 -4.60 -14.88
CA GLY A 379 -2.74 -4.70 -14.46
C GLY A 379 -1.79 -3.79 -15.27
N LEU A 380 -1.96 -3.74 -16.61
CA LEU A 380 -1.23 -2.81 -17.46
C LEU A 380 -1.46 -1.36 -17.04
N GLY A 381 -2.73 -1.02 -16.77
CA GLY A 381 -3.11 0.31 -16.33
C GLY A 381 -2.41 0.72 -15.03
N ILE A 382 -2.33 -0.17 -14.03
CA ILE A 382 -1.63 0.08 -12.77
C ILE A 382 -0.13 0.35 -13.02
N GLY A 383 0.55 -0.49 -13.79
CA GLY A 383 1.96 -0.33 -14.10
C GLY A 383 2.26 0.97 -14.85
N MET A 384 1.41 1.32 -15.83
CA MET A 384 1.52 2.55 -16.61
C MET A 384 1.12 3.81 -15.82
N PHE A 385 0.35 3.66 -14.75
CA PHE A 385 -0.04 4.79 -13.89
C PHE A 385 0.98 5.05 -12.79
N GLN A 386 1.35 4.02 -12.00
CA GLN A 386 2.08 4.22 -10.74
C GLN A 386 3.48 4.84 -10.94
N SER A 387 4.28 4.29 -11.84
CA SER A 387 5.66 4.74 -12.04
C SER A 387 5.73 6.18 -12.58
N PRO A 388 5.03 6.53 -13.68
CA PRO A 388 5.04 7.90 -14.19
C PRO A 388 4.41 8.92 -13.24
N ASN A 389 3.32 8.58 -12.55
CA ASN A 389 2.70 9.48 -11.58
C ASN A 389 3.64 9.79 -10.40
N ASN A 390 4.42 8.80 -9.92
CA ASN A 390 5.43 9.03 -8.90
C ASN A 390 6.52 9.97 -9.39
N SER A 391 6.99 9.79 -10.63
CA SER A 391 7.99 10.67 -11.26
C SER A 391 7.46 12.10 -11.41
N ALA A 392 6.18 12.27 -11.82
CA ALA A 392 5.55 13.58 -11.93
C ALA A 392 5.45 14.30 -10.57
N ILE A 393 5.06 13.59 -9.50
CA ILE A 393 4.97 14.14 -8.15
C ILE A 393 6.37 14.55 -7.65
N MET A 394 7.37 13.68 -7.82
CA MET A 394 8.74 13.98 -7.39
C MET A 394 9.36 15.12 -8.19
N GLY A 395 9.05 15.23 -9.48
CA GLY A 395 9.51 16.33 -10.35
C GLY A 395 8.83 17.67 -10.03
N ALA A 396 7.60 17.66 -9.50
CA ALA A 396 6.89 18.85 -9.08
C ALA A 396 7.29 19.35 -7.67
N ALA A 397 8.01 18.53 -6.90
CA ALA A 397 8.43 18.88 -5.56
C ALA A 397 9.69 19.76 -5.57
N PRO A 398 9.78 20.79 -4.71
CA PRO A 398 11.01 21.57 -4.54
C PRO A 398 12.18 20.68 -4.11
N GLN A 399 13.39 20.95 -4.58
CA GLN A 399 14.59 20.13 -4.28
C GLN A 399 14.86 19.99 -2.78
N ASP A 400 14.59 21.05 -2.01
CA ASP A 400 14.75 21.06 -0.55
C ASP A 400 13.68 20.23 0.19
N SER A 401 12.62 19.80 -0.51
CA SER A 401 11.45 19.11 0.07
C SER A 401 11.24 17.69 -0.48
N LEU A 402 12.22 17.12 -1.20
CA LEU A 402 12.09 15.77 -1.80
C LEU A 402 11.82 14.67 -0.76
N GLY A 403 12.40 14.79 0.44
CA GLY A 403 12.13 13.87 1.55
C GLY A 403 10.66 13.90 1.99
N ILE A 404 10.10 15.10 2.13
CA ILE A 404 8.69 15.30 2.50
C ILE A 404 7.78 14.80 1.38
N ALA A 405 8.09 15.08 0.12
CA ALA A 405 7.34 14.56 -1.03
C ALA A 405 7.31 13.03 -1.08
N SER A 406 8.43 12.37 -0.78
CA SER A 406 8.50 10.91 -0.67
C SER A 406 7.65 10.37 0.49
N GLY A 407 7.63 11.07 1.62
CA GLY A 407 6.75 10.77 2.75
C GLY A 407 5.27 10.88 2.37
N LEU A 408 4.88 11.97 1.69
CA LEU A 408 3.53 12.18 1.18
C LEU A 408 3.10 11.13 0.14
N LEU A 409 4.01 10.72 -0.73
CA LEU A 409 3.79 9.59 -1.65
C LEU A 409 3.43 8.31 -0.89
N SER A 410 4.17 8.00 0.17
CA SER A 410 3.93 6.82 0.99
C SER A 410 2.60 6.93 1.75
N LEU A 411 2.34 8.09 2.37
CA LEU A 411 1.12 8.36 3.11
C LEU A 411 -0.12 8.28 2.21
N SER A 412 -0.10 8.93 1.04
CA SER A 412 -1.18 8.91 0.05
C SER A 412 -1.52 7.47 -0.38
N ARG A 413 -0.49 6.62 -0.60
CA ARG A 413 -0.67 5.20 -0.90
C ARG A 413 -1.36 4.46 0.24
N ILE A 414 -0.85 4.61 1.45
CA ILE A 414 -1.35 3.86 2.62
C ILE A 414 -2.77 4.30 2.97
N LEU A 415 -3.05 5.62 2.97
CA LEU A 415 -4.39 6.14 3.21
C LEU A 415 -5.40 5.65 2.16
N GLY A 416 -5.00 5.64 0.86
CA GLY A 416 -5.84 5.09 -0.20
C GLY A 416 -6.22 3.62 0.07
N GLN A 417 -5.25 2.80 0.49
CA GLN A 417 -5.49 1.40 0.84
C GLN A 417 -6.36 1.25 2.10
N THR A 418 -6.07 2.03 3.14
CA THR A 418 -6.75 1.96 4.44
C THR A 418 -8.23 2.37 4.34
N ILE A 419 -8.54 3.38 3.53
CA ILE A 419 -9.92 3.87 3.35
C ILE A 419 -10.69 2.99 2.36
N SER A 420 -10.00 2.36 1.41
CA SER A 420 -10.62 1.51 0.40
C SER A 420 -11.31 0.29 0.99
N VAL A 421 -10.63 -0.43 1.89
CA VAL A 421 -11.14 -1.71 2.41
C VAL A 421 -12.52 -1.57 3.06
N PRO A 422 -12.74 -0.67 4.04
CA PRO A 422 -14.05 -0.54 4.66
C PRO A 422 -15.09 0.07 3.72
N LEU A 423 -14.72 1.04 2.86
CA LEU A 423 -15.69 1.68 1.98
C LEU A 423 -16.17 0.75 0.86
N VAL A 424 -15.25 0.02 0.25
CA VAL A 424 -15.56 -0.98 -0.78
C VAL A 424 -16.31 -2.17 -0.17
N GLY A 425 -15.92 -2.59 1.03
CA GLY A 425 -16.62 -3.63 1.79
C GLY A 425 -18.04 -3.23 2.14
N ALA A 426 -18.25 -1.98 2.63
CA ALA A 426 -19.59 -1.48 2.95
C ALA A 426 -20.50 -1.41 1.72
N ILE A 427 -19.99 -0.93 0.57
CA ILE A 427 -20.76 -0.92 -0.69
C ILE A 427 -21.11 -2.34 -1.12
N PHE A 428 -20.13 -3.24 -1.11
CA PHE A 428 -20.35 -4.65 -1.45
C PHE A 428 -21.39 -5.30 -0.56
N SER A 429 -21.26 -5.16 0.76
CA SER A 429 -22.16 -5.72 1.76
C SER A 429 -23.56 -5.14 1.62
N PHE A 430 -23.71 -3.82 1.56
CA PHE A 430 -24.99 -3.13 1.44
C PHE A 430 -25.76 -3.56 0.18
N VAL A 431 -25.09 -3.57 -0.97
CA VAL A 431 -25.72 -3.95 -2.24
C VAL A 431 -26.09 -5.43 -2.24
N THR A 432 -25.22 -6.30 -1.75
CA THR A 432 -25.45 -7.75 -1.70
C THR A 432 -26.67 -8.07 -0.80
N LEU A 433 -26.71 -7.50 0.40
CA LEU A 433 -27.79 -7.76 1.36
C LEU A 433 -29.13 -7.19 0.89
N ASN A 434 -29.15 -5.98 0.32
CA ASN A 434 -30.39 -5.40 -0.22
C ASN A 434 -30.96 -6.20 -1.40
N ASN A 435 -30.14 -6.88 -2.18
CA ASN A 435 -30.60 -7.73 -3.28
C ASN A 435 -30.90 -9.18 -2.88
N SER A 436 -30.58 -9.57 -1.63
CA SER A 436 -30.76 -10.95 -1.17
C SER A 436 -32.20 -11.34 -0.89
N GLN A 437 -33.14 -10.37 -0.78
CA GLN A 437 -34.56 -10.57 -0.38
C GLN A 437 -34.72 -11.36 0.93
N LEU A 438 -33.65 -11.54 1.70
CA LEU A 438 -33.66 -12.29 2.95
C LEU A 438 -34.00 -11.35 4.11
N THR A 439 -34.99 -11.70 4.91
CA THR A 439 -35.55 -10.86 5.98
C THR A 439 -34.82 -10.98 7.33
N THR A 440 -33.73 -11.74 7.40
CA THR A 440 -33.00 -12.04 8.65
C THR A 440 -31.54 -11.57 8.59
N ASN A 441 -30.97 -11.30 9.76
CA ASN A 441 -29.59 -10.92 10.00
C ASN A 441 -28.59 -11.97 9.48
N ILE A 442 -28.31 -11.94 8.17
CA ILE A 442 -27.39 -12.87 7.51
C ILE A 442 -26.09 -12.12 7.20
N ASP A 443 -24.96 -12.74 7.49
CA ASP A 443 -23.66 -12.25 7.03
C ASP A 443 -23.60 -12.30 5.50
N VAL A 444 -22.95 -11.32 4.90
CA VAL A 444 -22.83 -11.20 3.43
C VAL A 444 -22.20 -12.44 2.79
N THR A 445 -21.35 -13.17 3.51
CA THR A 445 -20.73 -14.41 3.02
C THR A 445 -21.70 -15.56 2.84
N ASN A 446 -22.87 -15.49 3.47
CA ASN A 446 -23.95 -16.48 3.36
C ASN A 446 -25.06 -16.03 2.40
N ALA A 447 -24.86 -14.91 1.69
CA ALA A 447 -25.84 -14.41 0.73
C ALA A 447 -25.93 -15.30 -0.52
N PRO A 448 -27.08 -15.31 -1.22
CA PRO A 448 -27.22 -16.03 -2.49
C PRO A 448 -26.18 -15.59 -3.52
N ILE A 449 -25.70 -16.53 -4.34
CA ILE A 449 -24.67 -16.28 -5.37
C ILE A 449 -25.09 -15.12 -6.29
N ALA A 450 -26.36 -15.06 -6.69
CA ALA A 450 -26.86 -13.97 -7.55
C ALA A 450 -26.67 -12.59 -6.89
N SER A 451 -26.92 -12.47 -5.60
CA SER A 451 -26.74 -11.22 -4.85
C SER A 451 -25.26 -10.86 -4.70
N LEU A 452 -24.38 -11.83 -4.46
CA LEU A 452 -22.92 -11.64 -4.42
C LEU A 452 -22.38 -11.16 -5.77
N VAL A 453 -22.91 -11.68 -6.88
CA VAL A 453 -22.56 -11.20 -8.24
C VAL A 453 -22.97 -9.75 -8.41
N ILE A 454 -24.21 -9.37 -8.07
CA ILE A 454 -24.69 -7.99 -8.17
C ILE A 454 -23.86 -7.06 -7.28
N GLY A 455 -23.58 -7.47 -6.03
CA GLY A 455 -22.70 -6.74 -5.11
C GLY A 455 -21.34 -6.45 -5.71
N THR A 456 -20.69 -7.47 -6.28
CA THR A 456 -19.39 -7.32 -6.96
C THR A 456 -19.49 -6.37 -8.16
N GLN A 457 -20.48 -6.55 -9.03
CA GLN A 457 -20.67 -5.74 -10.22
C GLN A 457 -20.86 -4.26 -9.88
N ILE A 458 -21.73 -3.93 -8.91
CA ILE A 458 -21.99 -2.54 -8.52
C ILE A 458 -20.77 -1.93 -7.83
N THR A 459 -20.06 -2.69 -7.01
CA THR A 459 -18.82 -2.25 -6.37
C THR A 459 -17.77 -1.86 -7.44
N PHE A 460 -17.56 -2.69 -8.47
CA PHE A 460 -16.61 -2.36 -9.54
C PHE A 460 -17.11 -1.24 -10.46
N ARG A 461 -18.42 -1.05 -10.64
CA ARG A 461 -18.98 0.15 -11.31
C ARG A 461 -18.67 1.42 -10.52
N PHE A 462 -18.82 1.40 -9.19
CA PHE A 462 -18.43 2.52 -8.32
C PHE A 462 -16.92 2.83 -8.47
N ILE A 463 -16.06 1.82 -8.42
CA ILE A 463 -14.62 1.97 -8.64
C ILE A 463 -14.33 2.56 -10.04
N THR A 464 -15.05 2.12 -11.06
CA THR A 464 -14.92 2.65 -12.43
C THR A 464 -15.29 4.13 -12.50
N ILE A 465 -16.37 4.55 -11.81
CA ILE A 465 -16.77 5.96 -11.74
C ILE A 465 -15.67 6.81 -11.09
N LEU A 466 -15.07 6.35 -9.99
CA LEU A 466 -13.94 7.04 -9.37
C LEU A 466 -12.74 7.18 -10.32
N LEU A 467 -12.47 6.17 -11.13
CA LEU A 467 -11.41 6.23 -12.15
C LEU A 467 -11.75 7.24 -13.26
N VAL A 468 -13.00 7.29 -13.71
CA VAL A 468 -13.45 8.28 -14.70
C VAL A 468 -13.27 9.71 -14.16
N ILE A 469 -13.64 9.95 -12.91
CA ILE A 469 -13.38 11.23 -12.23
C ILE A 469 -11.87 11.53 -12.20
N SER A 470 -11.05 10.55 -11.87
CA SER A 470 -9.58 10.68 -11.86
C SER A 470 -9.00 10.99 -13.24
N ILE A 471 -9.58 10.42 -14.30
CA ILE A 471 -9.18 10.72 -15.68
C ILE A 471 -9.47 12.19 -16.01
N VAL A 472 -10.62 12.73 -15.60
CA VAL A 472 -10.94 14.15 -15.79
C VAL A 472 -9.92 15.05 -15.10
N PHE A 473 -9.55 14.73 -13.83
CA PHE A 473 -8.50 15.47 -13.13
C PHE A 473 -7.11 15.32 -13.79
N ALA A 474 -6.77 14.14 -14.30
CA ALA A 474 -5.52 13.91 -15.00
C ALA A 474 -5.44 14.68 -16.33
N ILE A 475 -6.54 14.75 -17.09
CA ILE A 475 -6.65 15.57 -18.30
C ILE A 475 -6.47 17.07 -17.97
N TYR A 476 -7.10 17.54 -16.88
CA TYR A 476 -6.96 18.92 -16.43
C TYR A 476 -5.51 19.26 -16.07
N LEU A 477 -4.80 18.36 -15.35
CA LEU A 477 -3.36 18.53 -15.05
C LEU A 477 -2.51 18.57 -16.31
N TRP A 478 -2.76 17.67 -17.24
CA TRP A 478 -2.03 17.65 -18.50
C TRP A 478 -2.24 18.95 -19.31
N TRP A 479 -3.48 19.45 -19.36
CA TRP A 479 -3.79 20.72 -20.02
C TRP A 479 -3.07 21.91 -19.37
N LEU A 480 -3.01 21.97 -18.04
CA LEU A 480 -2.27 23.01 -17.31
C LEU A 480 -0.78 23.01 -17.65
N GLU A 481 -0.16 21.83 -17.72
CA GLU A 481 1.24 21.69 -18.08
C GLU A 481 1.51 22.19 -19.50
N GLN A 482 0.68 21.79 -20.46
CA GLN A 482 0.80 22.26 -21.85
C GLN A 482 0.71 23.79 -21.95
N LYS A 483 -0.20 24.40 -21.18
CA LYS A 483 -0.34 25.85 -21.14
C LYS A 483 0.89 26.55 -20.56
N ARG A 484 1.54 25.97 -19.52
CA ARG A 484 2.80 26.50 -18.97
C ARG A 484 3.94 26.44 -19.97
N VAL A 485 4.14 25.29 -20.61
CA VAL A 485 5.19 25.10 -21.62
C VAL A 485 5.01 26.05 -22.80
N SER A 486 3.75 26.30 -23.21
CA SER A 486 3.46 27.25 -24.29
C SER A 486 3.77 28.69 -23.89
N MET A 487 3.48 29.08 -22.63
CA MET A 487 3.80 30.43 -22.13
C MET A 487 5.30 30.65 -21.96
N GLU A 488 6.04 29.65 -21.48
CA GLU A 488 7.50 29.73 -21.35
C GLU A 488 8.20 29.89 -22.72
N LYS A 489 7.69 29.22 -23.76
CA LYS A 489 8.18 29.39 -25.12
C LYS A 489 7.91 30.80 -25.66
N LEU A 490 6.73 31.37 -25.39
CA LEU A 490 6.38 32.74 -25.80
C LEU A 490 7.18 33.83 -25.08
N ILE A 491 7.78 33.54 -23.94
CA ILE A 491 8.62 34.47 -23.16
C ILE A 491 10.10 34.35 -23.58
N SER A 492 10.50 33.16 -24.11
CA SER A 492 11.88 32.91 -24.57
C SER A 492 12.15 33.33 -26.02
N ASP A 493 11.11 33.48 -26.84
CA ASP A 493 11.14 34.08 -28.19
C ASP A 493 10.90 35.61 -28.10
#